data_b1cec0ef86db1ec71823ce28d0b18fd5
#
_entry.id   b1cec0ef86db1ec71823ce28d0b18fd5
#
_cell.length_a   1.000
_cell.length_b   1.000
_cell.length_c   1.000
_cell.angle_alpha   90.00
_cell.angle_beta   90.00
_cell.angle_gamma   90.00
#
_symmetry.space_group_name_H-M   'P 1'
#
loop_
_entity.id
_entity.type
_entity.pdbx_description
1 polymer ?
#
loop_
_entity_poly.entity_id
_entity_poly.type
_entity_poly.pdbx_seq_one_letter_code
_entity_poly.pdbx_strand_id
1 'polypeptide(L)'
;IQPIEQIGRAIIQAREQSEVRAWLHVDGTQAVGKVPVDVAAAGIDMMSFAAHKFHGPKGVGALWVRTGVRLRPQQLGGPQERQRRGGTENVSSIIGFGAAAEAAEAFLRESERIETLRAMRDRFEQRIVEAIPQADVHGRDVPRVWNTTNIGFPHLEAEAILVGLSEK
;
A
#
# COMPACT_ATOMS: atom_id res chain seq x y z
N ILE A 1 -2.90 -7.19 -6.11
CA ILE A 1 -2.00 -6.06 -6.47
C ILE A 1 -2.38 -5.58 -7.86
N GLN A 2 -2.59 -4.30 -8.02
CA GLN A 2 -2.93 -3.71 -9.32
C GLN A 2 -1.69 -3.66 -10.24
N PRO A 3 -1.84 -3.78 -11.57
CA PRO A 3 -0.73 -3.78 -12.52
C PRO A 3 -0.20 -2.37 -12.79
N ILE A 4 0.34 -1.70 -11.77
CA ILE A 4 0.71 -0.28 -11.81
C ILE A 4 1.75 0.02 -12.89
N GLU A 5 2.73 -0.86 -13.10
CA GLU A 5 3.73 -0.68 -14.17
C GLU A 5 3.10 -0.69 -15.57
N GLN A 6 2.09 -1.51 -15.81
CA GLN A 6 1.38 -1.53 -17.09
C GLN A 6 0.57 -0.24 -17.28
N ILE A 7 -0.09 0.22 -16.22
CA ILE A 7 -0.83 1.49 -16.22
C ILE A 7 0.14 2.65 -16.46
N GLY A 8 1.28 2.68 -15.78
CA GLY A 8 2.30 3.71 -15.96
C GLY A 8 2.84 3.77 -17.38
N ARG A 9 3.17 2.62 -17.96
CA ARG A 9 3.59 2.54 -19.39
C ARG A 9 2.52 3.08 -20.34
N ALA A 10 1.26 2.71 -20.13
CA ALA A 10 0.16 3.20 -20.95
C ALA A 10 -0.02 4.72 -20.84
N ILE A 11 0.13 5.29 -19.62
CA ILE A 11 0.07 6.74 -19.41
C ILE A 11 1.25 7.46 -20.09
N ILE A 12 2.46 6.91 -19.98
CA ILE A 12 3.64 7.48 -20.64
C ILE A 12 3.42 7.52 -22.15
N GLN A 13 2.99 6.41 -22.75
CA GLN A 13 2.69 6.33 -24.17
C GLN A 13 1.59 7.31 -24.59
N ALA A 14 0.52 7.44 -23.82
CA ALA A 14 -0.55 8.40 -24.10
C ALA A 14 -0.05 9.86 -24.06
N ARG A 15 0.88 10.19 -23.15
CA ARG A 15 1.48 11.54 -23.08
C ARG A 15 2.33 11.87 -24.31
N GLU A 16 3.00 10.87 -24.89
CA GLU A 16 3.80 11.02 -26.10
C GLU A 16 2.92 11.26 -27.35
N GLN A 17 1.71 10.73 -27.33
CA GLN A 17 0.77 10.76 -28.45
C GLN A 17 -0.26 11.91 -28.37
N SER A 18 -0.35 12.60 -27.25
CA SER A 18 -1.37 13.63 -27.03
C SER A 18 -0.82 14.83 -26.26
N GLU A 19 -1.48 15.99 -26.38
CA GLU A 19 -1.18 17.19 -25.60
C GLU A 19 -1.70 17.12 -24.16
N VAL A 20 -2.46 16.09 -23.82
CA VAL A 20 -3.06 15.90 -22.49
C VAL A 20 -2.02 15.41 -21.50
N ARG A 21 -1.79 16.21 -20.45
CA ARG A 21 -0.91 15.82 -19.33
C ARG A 21 -1.73 15.14 -18.23
N ALA A 22 -1.79 13.82 -18.26
CA ALA A 22 -2.29 13.04 -17.13
C ALA A 22 -1.15 12.76 -16.13
N TRP A 23 -1.41 12.84 -14.83
CA TRP A 23 -0.46 12.44 -13.78
C TRP A 23 -0.92 11.12 -13.18
N LEU A 24 0.04 10.21 -12.94
CA LEU A 24 -0.22 8.96 -12.23
C LEU A 24 0.08 9.17 -10.73
N HIS A 25 -0.98 9.28 -9.94
CA HIS A 25 -0.89 9.19 -8.49
C HIS A 25 -1.33 7.79 -8.03
N VAL A 26 -0.51 7.17 -7.20
CA VAL A 26 -0.77 5.85 -6.63
C VAL A 26 -0.90 5.97 -5.12
N ASP A 27 -1.98 5.46 -4.55
CA ASP A 27 -2.03 5.16 -3.13
C ASP A 27 -1.28 3.85 -2.88
N GLY A 28 -0.05 3.97 -2.37
CA GLY A 28 0.83 2.87 -2.03
C GLY A 28 0.72 2.41 -0.58
N THR A 29 -0.27 2.87 0.16
CA THR A 29 -0.40 2.64 1.61
C THR A 29 -0.41 1.15 1.98
N GLN A 30 -0.92 0.28 1.14
CA GLN A 30 -0.92 -1.17 1.37
C GLN A 30 0.22 -1.92 0.63
N ALA A 31 1.04 -1.23 -0.17
CA ALA A 31 2.15 -1.82 -0.90
C ALA A 31 3.51 -1.56 -0.22
N VAL A 32 3.76 -0.30 0.19
CA VAL A 32 5.02 0.10 0.83
C VAL A 32 5.26 -0.72 2.08
N GLY A 33 6.46 -1.29 2.20
CA GLY A 33 6.86 -2.18 3.30
C GLY A 33 6.34 -3.62 3.20
N LYS A 34 5.55 -3.96 2.17
CA LYS A 34 5.03 -5.33 1.96
C LYS A 34 5.48 -5.95 0.65
N VAL A 35 5.70 -5.13 -0.37
CA VAL A 35 6.25 -5.53 -1.67
C VAL A 35 7.29 -4.53 -2.11
N PRO A 36 8.27 -4.93 -2.95
CA PRO A 36 9.19 -3.99 -3.59
C PRO A 36 8.41 -2.95 -4.41
N VAL A 37 8.80 -1.69 -4.28
CA VAL A 37 8.21 -0.57 -5.01
C VAL A 37 9.32 0.23 -5.68
N ASP A 38 9.32 0.28 -7.01
CA ASP A 38 10.16 1.17 -7.80
C ASP A 38 9.27 2.18 -8.52
N VAL A 39 9.23 3.39 -7.99
CA VAL A 39 8.38 4.47 -8.53
C VAL A 39 8.82 4.93 -9.92
N ALA A 40 10.12 4.82 -10.23
CA ALA A 40 10.65 5.20 -11.53
C ALA A 40 10.30 4.16 -12.60
N ALA A 41 10.56 2.88 -12.33
CA ALA A 41 10.22 1.77 -13.24
C ALA A 41 8.71 1.68 -13.48
N ALA A 42 7.90 1.97 -12.46
CA ALA A 42 6.45 1.98 -12.55
C ALA A 42 5.86 3.24 -13.22
N GLY A 43 6.69 4.24 -13.57
CA GLY A 43 6.23 5.48 -14.20
C GLY A 43 5.31 6.33 -13.32
N ILE A 44 5.43 6.20 -12.01
CA ILE A 44 4.61 6.92 -11.03
C ILE A 44 5.07 8.38 -10.96
N ASP A 45 4.14 9.31 -10.88
CA ASP A 45 4.41 10.74 -10.70
C ASP A 45 4.28 11.17 -9.24
N MET A 46 3.35 10.55 -8.51
CA MET A 46 3.13 10.79 -7.09
C MET A 46 2.71 9.49 -6.41
N MET A 47 3.15 9.30 -5.16
CA MET A 47 2.76 8.14 -4.37
C MET A 47 2.54 8.53 -2.92
N SER A 48 1.36 8.26 -2.40
CA SER A 48 1.04 8.45 -0.99
C SER A 48 1.18 7.14 -0.21
N PHE A 49 1.67 7.22 1.03
CA PHE A 49 1.77 6.08 1.94
C PHE A 49 1.86 6.55 3.39
N ALA A 50 1.61 5.63 4.33
CA ALA A 50 1.50 5.95 5.76
C ALA A 50 2.34 5.00 6.61
N ALA A 51 3.07 5.57 7.58
CA ALA A 51 4.01 4.84 8.43
C ALA A 51 3.38 3.66 9.18
N HIS A 52 2.18 3.84 9.72
CA HIS A 52 1.49 2.84 10.53
C HIS A 52 1.11 1.55 9.77
N LYS A 53 1.21 1.53 8.45
CA LYS A 53 0.96 0.34 7.62
C LYS A 53 2.16 -0.61 7.51
N PHE A 54 3.33 -0.15 7.97
CA PHE A 54 4.54 -0.95 8.10
C PHE A 54 5.24 -0.67 9.45
N HIS A 55 4.43 -0.67 10.52
CA HIS A 55 4.85 -0.63 11.92
C HIS A 55 5.46 0.69 12.42
N GLY A 56 5.35 1.76 11.64
CA GLY A 56 5.73 3.10 12.06
C GLY A 56 4.64 3.81 12.89
N PRO A 57 4.90 5.05 13.34
CA PRO A 57 3.94 5.82 14.13
C PRO A 57 2.65 6.13 13.37
N LYS A 58 1.53 6.19 14.11
CA LYS A 58 0.27 6.75 13.61
C LYS A 58 0.38 8.27 13.47
N GLY A 59 -0.42 8.87 12.59
CA GLY A 59 -0.48 10.31 12.42
C GLY A 59 0.63 10.91 11.53
N VAL A 60 1.46 10.08 10.90
CA VAL A 60 2.46 10.50 9.91
C VAL A 60 2.36 9.67 8.64
N GLY A 61 2.50 10.35 7.52
CA GLY A 61 2.56 9.75 6.19
C GLY A 61 3.47 10.57 5.29
N ALA A 62 3.68 10.10 4.08
CA ALA A 62 4.48 10.78 3.08
C ALA A 62 3.77 10.80 1.71
N LEU A 63 4.10 11.83 0.95
CA LEU A 63 3.82 11.92 -0.47
C LEU A 63 5.15 12.01 -1.22
N TRP A 64 5.51 10.93 -1.92
CA TRP A 64 6.59 11.00 -2.88
C TRP A 64 6.10 11.74 -4.13
N VAL A 65 6.94 12.63 -4.65
CA VAL A 65 6.61 13.46 -5.81
C VAL A 65 7.79 13.47 -6.76
N ARG A 66 7.57 13.05 -8.00
CA ARG A 66 8.58 13.06 -9.06
C ARG A 66 9.09 14.48 -9.31
N THR A 67 10.38 14.62 -9.55
CA THR A 67 10.98 15.90 -9.92
C THR A 67 10.28 16.49 -11.15
N GLY A 68 9.95 17.78 -11.10
CA GLY A 68 9.21 18.49 -12.15
C GLY A 68 7.69 18.49 -11.99
N VAL A 69 7.11 17.66 -11.13
CA VAL A 69 5.68 17.75 -10.77
C VAL A 69 5.48 18.90 -9.79
N ARG A 70 4.58 19.83 -10.16
CA ARG A 70 4.23 20.98 -9.32
C ARG A 70 2.97 20.69 -8.55
N LEU A 71 3.04 20.83 -7.23
CA LEU A 71 1.91 20.74 -6.33
C LEU A 71 1.48 22.15 -5.87
N ARG A 72 0.17 22.34 -5.79
CA ARG A 72 -0.39 23.53 -5.13
C ARG A 72 -0.67 23.17 -3.67
N PRO A 73 -0.09 23.88 -2.69
CA PRO A 73 -0.37 23.64 -1.28
C PRO A 73 -1.87 23.72 -0.98
N GLN A 74 -2.40 22.75 -0.27
CA GLN A 74 -3.78 22.76 0.22
C GLN A 74 -3.84 23.32 1.66
N GLN A 75 -2.80 23.07 2.44
CA GLN A 75 -2.62 23.60 3.79
C GLN A 75 -1.77 24.85 3.72
N LEU A 76 -2.39 26.02 3.85
CA LEU A 76 -1.70 27.31 3.80
C LEU A 76 -1.14 27.67 5.17
N GLY A 77 -0.04 28.45 5.20
CA GLY A 77 0.63 28.89 6.42
C GLY A 77 2.14 29.07 6.22
N GLY A 78 2.93 28.84 7.27
CA GLY A 78 4.39 28.86 7.19
C GLY A 78 4.93 27.92 6.11
N PRO A 79 6.04 28.27 5.45
CA PRO A 79 6.54 27.57 4.26
C PRO A 79 7.29 26.27 4.62
N GLN A 80 6.56 25.27 5.13
CA GLN A 80 7.13 23.97 5.45
C GLN A 80 7.16 23.03 4.23
N GLU A 81 7.93 21.94 4.32
CA GLU A 81 8.09 20.94 3.26
C GLU A 81 8.38 21.55 1.87
N ARG A 82 9.31 22.50 1.82
CA ARG A 82 9.65 23.27 0.61
C ARG A 82 8.45 23.99 0.00
N GLN A 83 7.64 24.64 0.84
CA GLN A 83 6.42 25.37 0.49
C GLN A 83 5.27 24.46 -0.03
N ARG A 84 5.29 23.17 0.31
CA ARG A 84 4.23 22.23 -0.12
C ARG A 84 3.09 22.11 0.88
N ARG A 85 3.30 22.56 2.11
CA ARG A 85 2.27 22.62 3.19
C ARG A 85 2.63 23.64 4.25
N GLY A 86 1.63 24.09 4.97
CA GLY A 86 1.80 24.85 6.21
C GLY A 86 1.83 23.93 7.45
N GLY A 87 2.21 24.50 8.59
CA GLY A 87 2.27 23.85 9.90
C GLY A 87 3.62 23.21 10.20
N THR A 88 4.01 23.21 11.47
CA THR A 88 5.26 22.64 11.98
C THR A 88 5.34 21.14 11.70
N GLU A 89 6.51 20.65 11.35
CA GLU A 89 6.75 19.23 11.13
C GLU A 89 6.68 18.45 12.45
N ASN A 90 6.05 17.29 12.43
CA ASN A 90 6.05 16.32 13.52
C ASN A 90 7.35 15.52 13.48
N VAL A 91 8.46 16.12 13.93
CA VAL A 91 9.81 15.57 13.80
C VAL A 91 9.95 14.19 14.44
N SER A 92 9.37 13.99 15.63
CA SER A 92 9.45 12.70 16.33
C SER A 92 8.79 11.57 15.52
N SER A 93 7.61 11.81 14.94
CA SER A 93 6.95 10.82 14.09
C SER A 93 7.66 10.62 12.76
N ILE A 94 8.28 11.66 12.21
CA ILE A 94 9.09 11.55 10.98
C ILE A 94 10.31 10.67 11.21
N ILE A 95 11.00 10.82 12.35
CA ILE A 95 12.14 9.95 12.72
C ILE A 95 11.68 8.50 12.88
N GLY A 96 10.57 8.27 13.60
CA GLY A 96 9.99 6.93 13.73
C GLY A 96 9.54 6.33 12.40
N PHE A 97 9.08 7.17 11.46
CA PHE A 97 8.75 6.75 10.10
C PHE A 97 10.02 6.29 9.34
N GLY A 98 11.12 7.03 9.44
CA GLY A 98 12.40 6.64 8.84
C GLY A 98 12.88 5.28 9.36
N ALA A 99 12.89 5.09 10.68
CA ALA A 99 13.28 3.82 11.29
C ALA A 99 12.39 2.65 10.84
N ALA A 100 11.07 2.87 10.72
CA ALA A 100 10.15 1.86 10.21
C ALA A 100 10.41 1.54 8.72
N ALA A 101 10.77 2.53 7.90
CA ALA A 101 11.10 2.34 6.50
C ALA A 101 12.37 1.49 6.34
N GLU A 102 13.42 1.76 7.11
CA GLU A 102 14.66 0.96 7.13
C GLU A 102 14.38 -0.50 7.53
N ALA A 103 13.58 -0.71 8.58
CA ALA A 103 13.19 -2.04 9.02
C ALA A 103 12.35 -2.78 7.96
N ALA A 104 11.44 -2.08 7.29
CA ALA A 104 10.63 -2.64 6.21
C ALA A 104 11.50 -3.01 4.98
N GLU A 105 12.47 -2.18 4.62
CA GLU A 105 13.43 -2.48 3.55
C GLU A 105 14.26 -3.73 3.89
N ALA A 106 14.77 -3.83 5.12
CA ALA A 106 15.49 -5.02 5.58
C ALA A 106 14.63 -6.28 5.50
N PHE A 107 13.37 -6.20 5.97
CA PHE A 107 12.41 -7.29 5.89
C PHE A 107 12.13 -7.76 4.45
N LEU A 108 12.01 -6.83 3.50
CA LEU A 108 11.75 -7.17 2.10
C LEU A 108 12.92 -7.94 1.43
N ARG A 109 14.10 -7.94 2.02
CA ARG A 109 15.25 -8.75 1.57
C ARG A 109 15.20 -10.19 2.11
N GLU A 110 14.35 -10.48 3.09
CA GLU A 110 14.19 -11.81 3.71
C GLU A 110 13.18 -12.67 2.92
N SER A 111 13.54 -13.08 1.70
CA SER A 111 12.63 -13.80 0.79
C SER A 111 12.05 -15.09 1.40
N GLU A 112 12.83 -15.86 2.15
CA GLU A 112 12.37 -17.10 2.81
C GLU A 112 11.31 -16.81 3.88
N ARG A 113 11.47 -15.72 4.62
CA ARG A 113 10.50 -15.30 5.63
C ARG A 113 9.19 -14.85 5.00
N ILE A 114 9.27 -14.09 3.92
CA ILE A 114 8.09 -13.65 3.16
C ILE A 114 7.35 -14.86 2.59
N GLU A 115 8.07 -15.86 2.05
CA GLU A 115 7.46 -17.07 1.53
C GLU A 115 6.80 -17.91 2.63
N THR A 116 7.43 -18.02 3.80
CA THR A 116 6.84 -18.68 4.98
C THR A 116 5.52 -18.03 5.39
N LEU A 117 5.47 -16.71 5.42
CA LEU A 117 4.26 -15.95 5.76
C LEU A 117 3.17 -16.11 4.69
N ARG A 118 3.56 -16.14 3.42
CA ARG A 118 2.65 -16.43 2.29
C ARG A 118 2.05 -17.82 2.43
N ALA A 119 2.88 -18.83 2.65
CA ALA A 119 2.44 -20.21 2.83
C ALA A 119 1.51 -20.36 4.06
N MET A 120 1.73 -19.58 5.11
CA MET A 120 0.85 -19.56 6.27
C MET A 120 -0.54 -19.00 5.93
N ARG A 121 -0.62 -17.91 5.14
CA ARG A 121 -1.87 -17.35 4.62
C ARG A 121 -2.60 -18.37 3.74
N ASP A 122 -1.89 -18.97 2.79
CA ASP A 122 -2.47 -19.89 1.82
C ASP A 122 -3.01 -21.14 2.52
N ARG A 123 -2.29 -21.68 3.51
CA ARG A 123 -2.76 -22.78 4.36
C ARG A 123 -3.98 -22.40 5.18
N PHE A 124 -4.07 -21.17 5.70
CA PHE A 124 -5.26 -20.67 6.38
C PHE A 124 -6.47 -20.66 5.46
N GLU A 125 -6.33 -20.11 4.24
CA GLU A 125 -7.37 -20.07 3.22
C GLU A 125 -7.86 -21.49 2.85
N GLN A 126 -6.91 -22.40 2.63
CA GLN A 126 -7.23 -23.79 2.30
C GLN A 126 -8.06 -24.45 3.40
N ARG A 127 -7.66 -24.31 4.66
CA ARG A 127 -8.39 -24.91 5.79
C ARG A 127 -9.79 -24.33 5.94
N ILE A 128 -9.99 -23.04 5.65
CA ILE A 128 -11.33 -22.44 5.67
C ILE A 128 -12.21 -23.04 4.58
N VAL A 129 -11.73 -23.14 3.36
CA VAL A 129 -12.49 -23.70 2.23
C VAL A 129 -12.78 -25.18 2.42
N GLU A 130 -11.84 -25.94 3.01
CA GLU A 130 -12.07 -27.36 3.36
C GLU A 130 -13.15 -27.52 4.44
N ALA A 131 -13.17 -26.64 5.44
CA ALA A 131 -14.16 -26.69 6.52
C ALA A 131 -15.52 -26.10 6.12
N ILE A 132 -15.53 -25.14 5.21
CA ILE A 132 -16.72 -24.41 4.75
C ILE A 132 -16.71 -24.38 3.22
N PRO A 133 -17.24 -25.42 2.54
CA PRO A 133 -17.18 -25.53 1.08
C PRO A 133 -17.84 -24.40 0.30
N GLN A 134 -18.72 -23.62 0.94
CA GLN A 134 -19.36 -22.46 0.34
C GLN A 134 -18.52 -21.18 0.45
N ALA A 135 -17.43 -21.20 1.24
CA ALA A 135 -16.54 -20.05 1.34
C ALA A 135 -15.73 -19.84 0.04
N ASP A 136 -15.59 -18.59 -0.36
CA ASP A 136 -14.83 -18.21 -1.55
C ASP A 136 -13.68 -17.25 -1.20
N VAL A 137 -12.48 -17.53 -1.70
CA VAL A 137 -11.30 -16.68 -1.50
C VAL A 137 -11.17 -15.72 -2.68
N HIS A 138 -11.53 -14.47 -2.45
CA HIS A 138 -11.47 -13.45 -3.48
C HIS A 138 -10.03 -13.13 -3.89
N GLY A 139 -9.79 -13.16 -5.21
CA GLY A 139 -8.49 -12.87 -5.79
C GLY A 139 -7.42 -13.95 -5.56
N ARG A 140 -7.80 -15.21 -5.38
CA ARG A 140 -6.89 -16.35 -5.19
C ARG A 140 -5.87 -16.46 -6.34
N ASP A 141 -6.32 -16.27 -7.57
CA ASP A 141 -5.54 -16.51 -8.79
C ASP A 141 -4.82 -15.28 -9.34
N VAL A 142 -4.74 -14.21 -8.54
CA VAL A 142 -4.03 -12.98 -8.93
C VAL A 142 -2.94 -12.62 -7.92
N PRO A 143 -1.92 -11.83 -8.32
CA PRO A 143 -0.87 -11.38 -7.41
C PRO A 143 -1.45 -10.64 -6.19
N ARG A 144 -1.12 -11.09 -4.99
CA ARG A 144 -1.59 -10.52 -3.70
C ARG A 144 -0.41 -10.24 -2.77
N VAL A 145 -0.61 -9.34 -1.82
CA VAL A 145 0.31 -9.17 -0.70
C VAL A 145 0.30 -10.43 0.18
N TRP A 146 1.43 -10.77 0.75
CA TRP A 146 1.63 -12.01 1.50
C TRP A 146 0.80 -12.13 2.78
N ASN A 147 0.38 -11.01 3.35
CA ASN A 147 -0.25 -10.93 4.69
C ASN A 147 -1.76 -10.63 4.65
N THR A 148 -2.41 -10.71 3.50
CA THR A 148 -3.82 -10.31 3.39
C THR A 148 -4.61 -11.37 2.65
N THR A 149 -5.76 -11.74 3.22
CA THR A 149 -6.78 -12.56 2.57
C THR A 149 -8.14 -11.86 2.63
N ASN A 150 -9.01 -12.20 1.69
CA ASN A 150 -10.40 -11.77 1.65
C ASN A 150 -11.25 -12.99 1.36
N ILE A 151 -12.08 -13.41 2.31
CA ILE A 151 -12.90 -14.61 2.20
C ILE A 151 -14.37 -14.20 2.31
N GLY A 152 -15.14 -14.53 1.28
CA GLY A 152 -16.59 -14.38 1.26
C GLY A 152 -17.28 -15.60 1.87
N PHE A 153 -18.27 -15.36 2.71
CA PHE A 153 -19.16 -16.38 3.28
C PHE A 153 -20.58 -16.08 2.84
N PRO A 154 -21.17 -16.87 1.92
CA PRO A 154 -22.52 -16.64 1.45
C PRO A 154 -23.52 -16.62 2.61
N HIS A 155 -24.46 -15.68 2.56
CA HIS A 155 -25.55 -15.52 3.54
C HIS A 155 -25.10 -15.12 4.96
N LEU A 156 -23.82 -14.72 5.14
CA LEU A 156 -23.31 -14.20 6.41
C LEU A 156 -22.84 -12.76 6.24
N GLU A 157 -23.19 -11.92 7.20
CA GLU A 157 -22.66 -10.57 7.29
C GLU A 157 -21.31 -10.56 8.01
N ALA A 158 -20.34 -9.80 7.47
CA ALA A 158 -19.00 -9.73 8.05
C ALA A 158 -19.01 -9.23 9.48
N GLU A 159 -19.91 -8.32 9.84
CA GLU A 159 -20.06 -7.80 11.19
C GLU A 159 -20.46 -8.89 12.20
N ALA A 160 -21.37 -9.77 11.82
CA ALA A 160 -21.77 -10.91 12.67
C ALA A 160 -20.59 -11.88 12.93
N ILE A 161 -19.75 -12.11 11.91
CA ILE A 161 -18.53 -12.92 12.06
C ILE A 161 -17.56 -12.25 13.01
N LEU A 162 -17.34 -10.93 12.88
CA LEU A 162 -16.42 -10.16 13.74
C LEU A 162 -16.87 -10.19 15.20
N VAL A 163 -18.16 -9.99 15.46
CA VAL A 163 -18.74 -10.08 16.82
C VAL A 163 -18.51 -11.47 17.41
N GLY A 164 -18.86 -12.51 16.68
CA GLY A 164 -18.66 -13.89 17.16
C GLY A 164 -17.22 -14.28 17.41
N LEU A 165 -16.25 -13.69 16.70
CA LEU A 165 -14.82 -13.88 16.93
C LEU A 165 -14.28 -13.08 18.11
N SER A 166 -14.90 -11.94 18.45
CA SER A 166 -14.46 -11.09 19.57
C SER A 166 -14.93 -11.61 20.94
N GLU A 167 -15.89 -12.52 20.98
CA GLU A 167 -16.41 -13.13 22.21
C GLU A 167 -15.64 -14.39 22.66
N LYS A 168 -14.63 -14.81 21.90
CA LYS A 168 -13.74 -15.94 22.20
C LYS A 168 -12.35 -15.50 22.63
#